data_7c124f6d453bf42d010d54d8bd0a8f06
#
_entry.id   7c124f6d453bf42d010d54d8bd0a8f06
#
_cell.length_a   1.000
_cell.length_b   1.000
_cell.length_c   1.000
_cell.angle_alpha   90.00
_cell.angle_beta   90.00
_cell.angle_gamma   90.00
#
_symmetry.space_group_name_H-M   'P 1'
#
loop_
_entity.id
_entity.type
_entity.pdbx_description
1 polymer ?
#
loop_
_entity_poly.entity_id
_entity_poly.type
_entity_poly.pdbx_seq_one_letter_code
_entity_poly.pdbx_strand_id
1 'polypeptide(L)'
;MKSIKFLMLLSLMMAAFSFTSIAQPALIAAKTRGKIVYTTYCMPCHQADGNGVPNLNPPLVKTSYVLGDKTKLIGIVLNGLNQEIEINGETYNGVMASHDYLTNQEIADVLTYVRNSFGNKASLITPQDVKLARVAFKK
;
A
#
# COMPACT_ATOMS: atom_id res chain seq x y z
N MET A 1 33.24 35.23 15.59
CA MET A 1 31.79 35.01 15.60
C MET A 1 31.21 34.54 14.29
N LYS A 2 31.68 34.97 13.11
CA LYS A 2 31.18 34.51 11.80
C LYS A 2 31.48 33.05 11.49
N SER A 3 32.63 32.54 11.87
CA SER A 3 33.07 31.15 11.62
C SER A 3 32.27 30.11 12.41
N ILE A 4 31.84 30.42 13.65
CA ILE A 4 31.05 29.49 14.47
C ILE A 4 29.63 29.33 13.92
N LYS A 5 29.03 30.41 13.42
CA LYS A 5 27.71 30.35 12.78
C LYS A 5 27.71 29.54 11.48
N PHE A 6 28.81 29.61 10.72
CA PHE A 6 28.99 28.84 9.50
C PHE A 6 29.15 27.33 9.76
N LEU A 7 29.92 26.97 10.81
CA LEU A 7 30.09 25.60 11.27
C LEU A 7 28.79 25.00 11.79
N MET A 8 27.96 25.77 12.52
CA MET A 8 26.64 25.31 13.00
C MET A 8 25.67 25.11 11.84
N LEU A 9 25.65 25.97 10.82
CA LEU A 9 24.80 25.79 9.63
C LEU A 9 25.20 24.56 8.81
N LEU A 10 26.50 24.30 8.68
CA LEU A 10 27.02 23.13 7.95
C LEU A 10 26.66 21.81 8.67
N SER A 11 26.73 21.78 10.01
CA SER A 11 26.35 20.60 10.80
C SER A 11 24.84 20.33 10.75
N LEU A 12 24.00 21.37 10.73
CA LEU A 12 22.55 21.24 10.62
C LEU A 12 22.13 20.71 9.24
N MET A 13 22.84 21.12 8.18
CA MET A 13 22.60 20.64 6.81
C MET A 13 22.99 19.15 6.65
N MET A 14 24.05 18.68 7.28
CA MET A 14 24.44 17.27 7.26
C MET A 14 23.46 16.37 8.00
N ALA A 15 22.85 16.82 9.10
CA ALA A 15 21.85 16.06 9.84
C ALA A 15 20.55 15.82 9.04
N ALA A 16 20.17 16.77 8.17
CA ALA A 16 18.97 16.63 7.33
C ALA A 16 19.12 15.57 6.21
N PHE A 17 20.34 15.32 5.74
CA PHE A 17 20.61 14.33 4.69
C PHE A 17 20.58 12.87 5.17
N SER A 18 20.72 12.63 6.46
CA SER A 18 20.81 11.27 7.02
C SER A 18 19.45 10.58 7.17
N PHE A 19 18.34 11.31 7.17
CA PHE A 19 17.00 10.74 7.41
C PHE A 19 16.35 10.13 6.16
N THR A 20 16.80 10.46 4.95
CA THR A 20 16.20 9.97 3.71
C THR A 20 16.70 8.58 3.29
N SER A 21 17.78 8.08 3.87
CA SER A 21 18.48 6.88 3.39
C SER A 21 17.86 5.55 3.85
N ILE A 22 17.05 5.52 4.92
CA ILE A 22 16.54 4.25 5.50
C ILE A 22 15.18 3.84 4.92
N ALA A 23 14.36 4.79 4.49
CA ALA A 23 13.02 4.51 3.99
C ALA A 23 13.00 3.82 2.61
N GLN A 24 13.97 4.10 1.76
CA GLN A 24 14.01 3.58 0.41
C GLN A 24 14.35 2.07 0.32
N PRO A 25 15.33 1.54 1.03
CA PRO A 25 15.60 0.10 1.09
C PRO A 25 14.41 -0.71 1.63
N ALA A 26 13.72 -0.21 2.67
CA ALA A 26 12.55 -0.86 3.24
C ALA A 26 11.39 -0.93 2.23
N LEU A 27 11.14 0.13 1.50
CA LEU A 27 10.12 0.17 0.45
C LEU A 27 10.43 -0.82 -0.68
N ILE A 28 11.69 -0.87 -1.15
CA ILE A 28 12.11 -1.80 -2.20
C ILE A 28 11.92 -3.25 -1.75
N ALA A 29 12.39 -3.59 -0.56
CA ALA A 29 12.25 -4.94 -0.01
C ALA A 29 10.78 -5.36 0.14
N ALA A 30 9.92 -4.48 0.68
CA ALA A 30 8.49 -4.73 0.82
C ALA A 30 7.82 -4.92 -0.56
N LYS A 31 8.15 -4.08 -1.55
CA LYS A 31 7.63 -4.24 -2.92
C LYS A 31 8.03 -5.56 -3.56
N THR A 32 9.27 -6.00 -3.36
CA THR A 32 9.77 -7.27 -3.93
C THR A 32 8.99 -8.46 -3.35
N ARG A 33 8.81 -8.53 -2.03
CA ARG A 33 8.00 -9.58 -1.40
C ARG A 33 6.53 -9.46 -1.77
N GLY A 34 5.99 -8.24 -1.76
CA GLY A 34 4.60 -7.96 -2.09
C GLY A 34 4.22 -8.32 -3.52
N LYS A 35 5.17 -8.22 -4.48
CA LYS A 35 4.95 -8.68 -5.85
C LYS A 35 4.66 -10.18 -5.90
N ILE A 36 5.34 -10.98 -5.09
CA ILE A 36 5.11 -12.44 -5.04
C ILE A 36 3.69 -12.72 -4.55
N VAL A 37 3.28 -12.09 -3.46
CA VAL A 37 1.92 -12.22 -2.90
C VAL A 37 0.88 -11.73 -3.91
N TYR A 38 1.11 -10.59 -4.57
CA TYR A 38 0.22 -10.07 -5.60
C TYR A 38 0.02 -11.06 -6.74
N THR A 39 1.10 -11.60 -7.28
CA THR A 39 1.05 -12.55 -8.39
C THR A 39 0.24 -13.81 -8.04
N THR A 40 0.33 -14.25 -6.78
CA THR A 40 -0.34 -15.48 -6.33
C THR A 40 -1.83 -15.25 -6.05
N TYR A 41 -2.19 -14.16 -5.38
CA TYR A 41 -3.52 -14.00 -4.80
C TYR A 41 -4.37 -12.88 -5.42
N CYS A 42 -3.76 -11.87 -6.02
CA CYS A 42 -4.47 -10.67 -6.47
C CYS A 42 -4.56 -10.57 -8.00
N MET A 43 -3.49 -10.97 -8.69
CA MET A 43 -3.35 -10.86 -10.14
C MET A 43 -4.46 -11.59 -10.94
N PRO A 44 -4.98 -12.74 -10.51
CA PRO A 44 -6.06 -13.40 -11.25
C PRO A 44 -7.29 -12.53 -11.48
N CYS A 45 -7.61 -11.65 -10.51
CA CYS A 45 -8.75 -10.73 -10.61
C CYS A 45 -8.32 -9.31 -11.05
N HIS A 46 -7.23 -8.79 -10.48
CA HIS A 46 -6.80 -7.41 -10.72
C HIS A 46 -5.84 -7.23 -11.90
N GLN A 47 -5.49 -8.31 -12.59
CA GLN A 47 -4.60 -8.38 -13.75
C GLN A 47 -3.14 -7.96 -13.46
N ALA A 48 -2.23 -8.28 -14.37
CA ALA A 48 -0.79 -7.99 -14.20
C ALA A 48 -0.46 -6.49 -14.21
N ASP A 49 -1.28 -5.69 -14.85
CA ASP A 49 -1.16 -4.24 -14.98
C ASP A 49 -1.97 -3.45 -13.94
N GLY A 50 -2.75 -4.16 -13.10
CA GLY A 50 -3.58 -3.56 -12.07
C GLY A 50 -4.86 -2.89 -12.59
N ASN A 51 -5.23 -3.06 -13.86
CA ASN A 51 -6.42 -2.43 -14.45
C ASN A 51 -7.73 -3.17 -14.14
N GLY A 52 -7.64 -4.40 -13.62
CA GLY A 52 -8.81 -5.20 -13.31
C GLY A 52 -9.57 -5.66 -14.56
N VAL A 53 -10.87 -5.91 -14.40
CA VAL A 53 -11.78 -6.30 -15.48
C VAL A 53 -12.98 -5.37 -15.45
N PRO A 54 -13.30 -4.66 -16.54
CA PRO A 54 -14.42 -3.71 -16.58
C PRO A 54 -15.70 -4.28 -16.02
N ASN A 55 -16.42 -3.52 -15.24
CA ASN A 55 -17.69 -3.85 -14.57
C ASN A 55 -17.65 -5.05 -13.60
N LEU A 56 -16.53 -5.76 -13.50
CA LEU A 56 -16.38 -6.95 -12.67
C LEU A 56 -15.36 -6.71 -11.53
N ASN A 57 -14.09 -6.58 -11.87
CA ASN A 57 -13.01 -6.40 -10.88
C ASN A 57 -12.43 -5.00 -11.03
N PRO A 58 -12.44 -4.18 -9.96
CA PRO A 58 -12.02 -2.79 -10.06
C PRO A 58 -10.52 -2.63 -10.32
N PRO A 59 -10.11 -1.53 -10.97
CA PRO A 59 -8.71 -1.18 -11.12
C PRO A 59 -8.08 -0.85 -9.77
N LEU A 60 -6.78 -1.09 -9.69
CA LEU A 60 -5.93 -0.66 -8.57
C LEU A 60 -5.09 0.58 -8.94
N VAL A 61 -5.23 1.05 -10.16
CA VAL A 61 -4.47 2.18 -10.74
C VAL A 61 -5.06 3.50 -10.27
N LYS A 62 -4.34 4.24 -9.46
CA LYS A 62 -4.63 5.62 -9.01
C LYS A 62 -6.04 5.83 -8.43
N THR A 63 -6.62 4.80 -7.81
CA THR A 63 -7.94 4.91 -7.19
C THR A 63 -7.86 5.53 -5.79
N SER A 64 -8.94 6.15 -5.36
CA SER A 64 -9.10 6.68 -3.99
C SER A 64 -9.04 5.57 -2.94
N TYR A 65 -9.46 4.35 -3.27
CA TYR A 65 -9.36 3.18 -2.40
C TYR A 65 -7.90 2.80 -2.12
N VAL A 66 -7.08 2.74 -3.15
CA VAL A 66 -5.66 2.34 -3.04
C VAL A 66 -4.81 3.43 -2.42
N LEU A 67 -5.01 4.69 -2.81
CA LEU A 67 -4.17 5.81 -2.39
C LEU A 67 -4.65 6.49 -1.10
N GLY A 68 -5.88 6.20 -0.67
CA GLY A 68 -6.52 6.79 0.49
C GLY A 68 -6.11 6.16 1.82
N ASP A 69 -7.11 6.02 2.71
CA ASP A 69 -6.93 5.54 4.07
C ASP A 69 -6.43 4.09 4.13
N LYS A 70 -5.34 3.87 4.86
CA LYS A 70 -4.69 2.57 4.99
C LYS A 70 -5.56 1.55 5.71
N THR A 71 -6.22 1.98 6.77
CA THR A 71 -7.03 1.08 7.62
C THR A 71 -8.21 0.56 6.82
N LYS A 72 -8.87 1.43 6.05
CA LYS A 72 -9.96 1.04 5.15
C LYS A 72 -9.47 0.05 4.08
N LEU A 73 -8.34 0.32 3.44
CA LEU A 73 -7.76 -0.56 2.42
C LEU A 73 -7.38 -1.93 3.00
N ILE A 74 -6.76 -1.96 4.18
CA ILE A 74 -6.44 -3.20 4.90
C ILE A 74 -7.72 -3.95 5.25
N GLY A 75 -8.75 -3.25 5.71
CA GLY A 75 -10.05 -3.83 6.04
C GLY A 75 -10.71 -4.53 4.86
N ILE A 76 -10.60 -3.97 3.66
CA ILE A 76 -11.09 -4.60 2.42
C ILE A 76 -10.37 -5.92 2.16
N VAL A 77 -9.05 -5.97 2.33
CA VAL A 77 -8.29 -7.23 2.14
C VAL A 77 -8.65 -8.25 3.20
N LEU A 78 -8.82 -7.83 4.45
CA LEU A 78 -9.16 -8.73 5.56
C LEU A 78 -10.57 -9.32 5.45
N ASN A 79 -11.55 -8.51 5.07
CA ASN A 79 -12.97 -8.93 5.11
C ASN A 79 -13.51 -9.29 3.73
N GLY A 80 -12.76 -8.97 2.67
CA GLY A 80 -13.31 -8.99 1.32
C GLY A 80 -14.26 -7.82 1.07
N LEU A 81 -14.87 -7.82 -0.11
CA LEU A 81 -15.86 -6.83 -0.51
C LEU A 81 -16.96 -7.52 -1.32
N ASN A 82 -18.19 -7.44 -0.82
CA ASN A 82 -19.37 -8.02 -1.45
C ASN A 82 -20.48 -6.97 -1.56
N GLN A 83 -20.15 -5.89 -2.25
CA GLN A 83 -21.11 -4.82 -2.55
C GLN A 83 -20.67 -4.11 -3.82
N GLU A 84 -21.63 -3.54 -4.51
CA GLU A 84 -21.36 -2.67 -5.64
C GLU A 84 -20.58 -1.43 -5.21
N ILE A 85 -19.56 -1.07 -5.97
CA ILE A 85 -18.76 0.14 -5.76
C ILE A 85 -18.60 0.92 -7.05
N GLU A 86 -18.50 2.23 -6.92
CA GLU A 86 -18.15 3.13 -8.02
C GLU A 86 -16.70 3.57 -7.91
N ILE A 87 -15.96 3.47 -9.01
CA ILE A 87 -14.57 3.96 -9.12
C ILE A 87 -14.43 4.68 -10.46
N ASN A 88 -14.07 5.96 -10.40
CA ASN A 88 -13.84 6.82 -11.56
C ASN A 88 -15.07 6.90 -12.51
N GLY A 89 -16.28 6.83 -11.95
CA GLY A 89 -17.53 6.88 -12.72
C GLY A 89 -17.96 5.53 -13.32
N GLU A 90 -17.24 4.46 -13.05
CA GLU A 90 -17.61 3.10 -13.47
C GLU A 90 -18.02 2.24 -12.28
N THR A 91 -19.04 1.42 -12.48
CA THR A 91 -19.58 0.53 -11.45
C THR A 91 -18.96 -0.86 -11.55
N TYR A 92 -18.61 -1.42 -10.39
CA TYR A 92 -18.02 -2.75 -10.25
C TYR A 92 -18.82 -3.57 -9.24
N ASN A 93 -19.20 -4.79 -9.60
CA ASN A 93 -20.05 -5.67 -8.81
C ASN A 93 -19.42 -7.05 -8.53
N GLY A 94 -18.14 -7.23 -8.84
CA GLY A 94 -17.41 -8.44 -8.52
C GLY A 94 -17.24 -8.64 -7.01
N VAL A 95 -17.27 -9.89 -6.58
CA VAL A 95 -17.02 -10.26 -5.18
C VAL A 95 -15.54 -10.43 -4.97
N MET A 96 -14.96 -9.65 -4.05
CA MET A 96 -13.60 -9.86 -3.55
C MET A 96 -13.67 -10.76 -2.31
N ALA A 97 -13.04 -11.93 -2.37
CA ALA A 97 -12.93 -12.81 -1.22
C ALA A 97 -12.06 -12.20 -0.11
N SER A 98 -12.31 -12.62 1.14
CA SER A 98 -11.43 -12.33 2.26
C SER A 98 -10.06 -12.99 2.07
N HIS A 99 -9.01 -12.28 2.47
CA HIS A 99 -7.62 -12.77 2.52
C HIS A 99 -7.07 -12.69 3.96
N ASP A 100 -7.91 -12.90 4.95
CA ASP A 100 -7.57 -12.83 6.37
C ASP A 100 -6.56 -13.91 6.82
N TYR A 101 -6.44 -14.99 6.04
CA TYR A 101 -5.44 -16.06 6.23
C TYR A 101 -4.00 -15.63 5.93
N LEU A 102 -3.79 -14.54 5.17
CA LEU A 102 -2.46 -13.99 4.95
C LEU A 102 -1.89 -13.40 6.24
N THR A 103 -0.61 -13.54 6.46
CA THR A 103 0.09 -12.94 7.61
C THR A 103 0.07 -11.42 7.57
N ASN A 104 0.30 -10.77 8.70
CA ASN A 104 0.42 -9.30 8.75
C ASN A 104 1.52 -8.78 7.82
N GLN A 105 2.62 -9.53 7.68
CA GLN A 105 3.72 -9.16 6.80
C GLN A 105 3.31 -9.25 5.33
N GLU A 106 2.64 -10.32 4.92
CA GLU A 106 2.19 -10.51 3.54
C GLU A 106 1.18 -9.44 3.12
N ILE A 107 0.21 -9.12 3.97
CA ILE A 107 -0.76 -8.04 3.70
C ILE A 107 -0.05 -6.69 3.60
N ALA A 108 0.88 -6.39 4.52
CA ALA A 108 1.65 -5.15 4.49
C ALA A 108 2.49 -5.03 3.20
N ASP A 109 3.16 -6.11 2.82
CA ASP A 109 4.02 -6.16 1.65
C ASP A 109 3.20 -6.03 0.34
N VAL A 110 2.11 -6.78 0.19
CA VAL A 110 1.29 -6.72 -1.02
C VAL A 110 0.61 -5.36 -1.17
N LEU A 111 0.09 -4.77 -0.10
CA LEU A 111 -0.50 -3.45 -0.17
C LEU A 111 0.55 -2.36 -0.41
N THR A 112 1.76 -2.51 0.11
CA THR A 112 2.89 -1.64 -0.22
C THR A 112 3.26 -1.75 -1.70
N TYR A 113 3.26 -2.97 -2.26
CA TYR A 113 3.48 -3.20 -3.68
C TYR A 113 2.41 -2.51 -4.54
N VAL A 114 1.12 -2.73 -4.25
CA VAL A 114 0.00 -2.12 -4.97
C VAL A 114 0.07 -0.58 -4.90
N ARG A 115 0.32 -0.03 -3.72
CA ARG A 115 0.41 1.42 -3.48
C ARG A 115 1.62 2.09 -4.13
N ASN A 116 2.58 1.32 -4.65
CA ASN A 116 3.82 1.83 -5.28
C ASN A 116 4.14 1.15 -6.62
N SER A 117 3.13 0.56 -7.26
CA SER A 117 3.17 -0.02 -8.61
C SER A 117 2.06 0.57 -9.46
N PHE A 118 1.96 0.21 -10.72
CA PHE A 118 0.88 0.65 -11.62
C PHE A 118 0.76 2.19 -11.74
N GLY A 119 1.87 2.92 -11.58
CA GLY A 119 1.86 4.38 -11.55
C GLY A 119 1.38 5.00 -10.22
N ASN A 120 1.12 4.18 -9.21
CA ASN A 120 0.82 4.61 -7.85
C ASN A 120 2.07 5.07 -7.12
N LYS A 121 1.91 6.05 -6.21
CA LYS A 121 2.97 6.53 -5.32
C LYS A 121 2.35 6.94 -3.98
N ALA A 122 2.51 6.10 -2.97
CA ALA A 122 1.97 6.35 -1.63
C ALA A 122 2.87 5.73 -0.54
N SER A 123 2.61 6.11 0.71
CA SER A 123 3.36 5.57 1.86
C SER A 123 3.20 4.06 1.98
N LEU A 124 4.26 3.39 2.42
CA LEU A 124 4.23 1.95 2.71
C LEU A 124 3.22 1.62 3.82
N ILE A 125 2.77 0.39 3.84
CA ILE A 125 1.97 -0.20 4.92
C ILE A 125 2.89 -1.10 5.73
N THR A 126 2.80 -1.00 7.06
CA THR A 126 3.62 -1.80 7.98
C THR A 126 2.83 -3.00 8.51
N PRO A 127 3.49 -4.08 8.96
CA PRO A 127 2.82 -5.16 9.67
C PRO A 127 2.06 -4.70 10.92
N GLN A 128 2.52 -3.61 11.56
CA GLN A 128 1.83 -3.01 12.69
C GLN A 128 0.50 -2.35 12.28
N ASP A 129 0.45 -1.68 11.11
CA ASP A 129 -0.80 -1.12 10.57
C ASP A 129 -1.83 -2.26 10.38
N VAL A 130 -1.39 -3.40 9.84
CA VAL A 130 -2.27 -4.57 9.64
C VAL A 130 -2.72 -5.16 10.97
N LYS A 131 -1.82 -5.29 11.95
CA LYS A 131 -2.17 -5.77 13.30
C LYS A 131 -3.24 -4.90 13.95
N LEU A 132 -3.11 -3.58 13.85
CA LEU A 132 -4.10 -2.64 14.40
C LEU A 132 -5.43 -2.74 13.65
N ALA A 133 -5.41 -2.86 12.33
CA ALA A 133 -6.61 -3.04 11.54
C ALA A 133 -7.35 -4.34 11.89
N ARG A 134 -6.63 -5.46 12.08
CA ARG A 134 -7.26 -6.72 12.54
C ARG A 134 -8.00 -6.56 13.87
N VAL A 135 -7.48 -5.76 14.80
CA VAL A 135 -8.16 -5.47 16.07
C VAL A 135 -9.42 -4.65 15.82
N ALA A 136 -9.33 -3.63 14.97
CA ALA A 136 -10.46 -2.75 14.65
C ALA A 136 -11.60 -3.46 13.90
N PHE A 137 -11.30 -4.48 13.08
CA PHE A 137 -12.25 -5.24 12.26
C PHE A 137 -12.60 -6.63 12.83
N LYS A 138 -12.12 -6.98 14.03
CA LYS A 138 -12.60 -8.19 14.70
C LYS A 138 -14.11 -8.04 14.96
N LYS A 139 -14.87 -8.94 14.36
CA LYS A 139 -16.28 -9.18 14.71
C LYS A 139 -16.39 -10.10 15.89
#